data_09a99e6045744ee2f5d5905fa5f042ee
#
_entry.id   09a99e6045744ee2f5d5905fa5f042ee
#
_cell.length_a   1.000
_cell.length_b   1.000
_cell.length_c   1.000
_cell.angle_alpha   90.00
_cell.angle_beta   90.00
_cell.angle_gamma   90.00
#
_symmetry.space_group_name_H-M   'P 1'
#
loop_
_entity.id
_entity.type
_entity.pdbx_description
1 polymer ?
#
loop_
_entity_poly.entity_id
_entity_poly.type
_entity_poly.pdbx_seq_one_letter_code
_entity_poly.pdbx_strand_id
1 'polypeptide(L)'
;MSEAKIFRKKNLDLEPVNGMKTIGLVNVSFSDKLGAGIGVFEDCSIPWHITYDEVIYILEGQFTLQVGDKKFEAGPGDVLWVPRNTDIVYIAQERVTFFYSVLPAGNAPSTSKRIDFTKEYGESINEETRNKNK
;
A
#
# COMPACT_ATOMS: atom_id res chain seq x y z
N MET A 1 23.67 -13.15 2.69
CA MET A 1 22.73 -13.64 1.78
C MET A 1 21.55 -14.20 2.51
N SER A 2 20.39 -13.98 2.06
CA SER A 2 19.26 -14.45 2.80
C SER A 2 18.80 -15.80 2.29
N GLU A 3 18.00 -16.48 3.09
CA GLU A 3 17.48 -17.76 2.72
C GLU A 3 16.04 -17.60 2.27
N ALA A 4 15.53 -18.56 1.55
CA ALA A 4 14.14 -18.54 1.16
C ALA A 4 13.26 -18.60 2.39
N LYS A 5 12.11 -17.94 2.36
CA LYS A 5 11.21 -17.85 3.48
C LYS A 5 9.79 -18.05 3.06
N ILE A 6 8.95 -18.45 3.99
CA ILE A 6 7.52 -18.51 3.69
C ILE A 6 6.83 -17.74 4.80
N PHE A 7 5.83 -16.94 4.44
CA PHE A 7 5.06 -16.16 5.39
C PHE A 7 3.65 -16.73 5.35
N ARG A 8 3.20 -17.30 6.45
CA ARG A 8 1.90 -17.98 6.43
C ARG A 8 0.80 -17.05 6.84
N LYS A 9 -0.30 -17.09 6.11
CA LYS A 9 -1.43 -16.22 6.37
C LYS A 9 -1.89 -16.35 7.79
N LYS A 10 -1.89 -17.55 8.36
CA LYS A 10 -2.39 -17.73 9.69
C LYS A 10 -1.59 -16.99 10.75
N ASN A 11 -0.39 -16.57 10.42
CA ASN A 11 0.43 -15.85 11.37
C ASN A 11 0.37 -14.33 11.15
N LEU A 12 -0.50 -13.88 10.28
CA LEU A 12 -0.59 -12.46 9.99
C LEU A 12 -1.86 -11.89 10.58
N ASP A 13 -1.75 -10.73 11.20
CA ASP A 13 -2.92 -10.05 11.73
C ASP A 13 -3.39 -9.09 10.66
N LEU A 14 -4.40 -9.49 9.91
CA LEU A 14 -4.87 -8.69 8.80
C LEU A 14 -6.04 -7.79 9.14
N GLU A 15 -6.30 -7.59 10.43
CA GLU A 15 -7.40 -6.74 10.81
C GLU A 15 -7.01 -5.27 10.72
N PRO A 16 -7.70 -4.45 9.94
CA PRO A 16 -7.28 -3.05 9.78
C PRO A 16 -7.53 -2.23 11.03
N VAL A 17 -6.72 -1.23 11.23
CA VAL A 17 -6.86 -0.32 12.34
C VAL A 17 -7.13 1.03 11.71
N ASN A 18 -8.28 1.63 12.02
CA ASN A 18 -8.68 2.88 11.42
C ASN A 18 -8.70 2.78 9.91
N GLY A 19 -9.17 1.64 9.42
CA GLY A 19 -9.38 1.47 7.99
C GLY A 19 -8.15 1.03 7.22
N MET A 20 -7.02 0.84 7.86
CA MET A 20 -5.84 0.51 7.11
C MET A 20 -4.91 -0.40 7.85
N LYS A 21 -4.32 -1.33 7.15
CA LYS A 21 -3.30 -2.19 7.70
C LYS A 21 -2.36 -2.58 6.59
N THR A 22 -1.07 -2.46 6.80
CA THR A 22 -0.12 -3.00 5.83
C THR A 22 0.90 -3.80 6.61
N ILE A 23 1.28 -4.93 6.09
CA ILE A 23 2.28 -5.76 6.70
C ILE A 23 3.39 -5.94 5.70
N GLY A 24 4.53 -5.35 5.96
CA GLY A 24 5.68 -5.49 5.07
C GLY A 24 6.35 -6.80 5.35
N LEU A 25 6.29 -7.73 4.44
CA LEU A 25 6.87 -9.03 4.61
C LEU A 25 8.30 -9.11 4.06
N VAL A 26 8.53 -8.46 2.95
CA VAL A 26 9.86 -8.42 2.34
C VAL A 26 10.34 -6.99 2.39
N ASN A 27 11.50 -6.76 2.99
CA ASN A 27 12.00 -5.41 3.10
C ASN A 27 13.53 -5.45 3.13
N VAL A 28 14.15 -4.31 3.19
CA VAL A 28 15.59 -4.23 3.07
C VAL A 28 16.35 -4.79 4.24
N SER A 29 15.68 -5.30 5.26
CA SER A 29 16.41 -5.94 6.32
C SER A 29 17.00 -7.25 5.80
N PHE A 30 16.45 -7.85 4.75
CA PHE A 30 17.05 -9.02 4.16
C PHE A 30 16.96 -9.01 2.63
N SER A 31 16.31 -8.05 2.03
CA SER A 31 16.20 -7.95 0.59
C SER A 31 17.08 -6.82 0.13
N ASP A 32 17.68 -6.94 -1.02
CA ASP A 32 18.52 -5.86 -1.52
C ASP A 32 17.67 -4.65 -1.86
N LYS A 33 16.67 -4.80 -2.71
CA LYS A 33 15.86 -3.66 -3.11
C LYS A 33 14.38 -3.92 -3.17
N LEU A 34 13.96 -5.14 -3.14
CA LEU A 34 12.57 -5.46 -3.33
C LEU A 34 11.79 -5.36 -2.03
N GLY A 35 10.61 -4.79 -2.09
CA GLY A 35 9.69 -4.78 -0.97
C GLY A 35 8.40 -5.45 -1.37
N ALA A 36 7.73 -6.08 -0.45
CA ALA A 36 6.45 -6.70 -0.74
C ALA A 36 5.70 -6.93 0.55
N GLY A 37 4.40 -6.96 0.47
CA GLY A 37 3.60 -7.21 1.66
C GLY A 37 2.13 -7.35 1.33
N ILE A 38 1.33 -7.34 2.39
CA ILE A 38 -0.11 -7.47 2.26
C ILE A 38 -0.74 -6.21 2.84
N GLY A 39 -1.74 -5.69 2.17
CA GLY A 39 -2.48 -4.55 2.67
C GLY A 39 -3.94 -4.89 2.83
N VAL A 40 -4.59 -4.30 3.81
CA VAL A 40 -6.03 -4.43 4.00
C VAL A 40 -6.54 -3.03 4.25
N PHE A 41 -7.41 -2.53 3.34
CA PHE A 41 -7.97 -1.20 3.50
C PHE A 41 -9.47 -1.34 3.59
N GLU A 42 -10.12 -0.47 4.35
CA GLU A 42 -11.55 -0.52 4.50
C GLU A 42 -12.07 0.86 4.79
N ASP A 43 -13.06 1.32 4.04
CA ASP A 43 -13.70 2.61 4.30
C ASP A 43 -12.68 3.72 4.42
N CYS A 44 -11.83 3.87 3.42
CA CYS A 44 -10.80 4.89 3.46
C CYS A 44 -10.46 5.44 2.10
N SER A 45 -9.84 6.59 2.10
CA SER A 45 -9.40 7.25 0.89
C SER A 45 -8.06 7.88 1.26
N ILE A 46 -6.97 7.40 0.68
CA ILE A 46 -5.64 7.78 1.08
C ILE A 46 -4.85 8.39 -0.07
N PRO A 47 -4.64 9.69 -0.07
CA PRO A 47 -3.81 10.30 -1.10
C PRO A 47 -2.35 10.01 -0.81
N TRP A 48 -1.58 9.81 -1.85
CA TRP A 48 -0.22 9.42 -1.68
C TRP A 48 0.65 9.76 -2.88
N HIS A 49 1.89 10.05 -2.67
CA HIS A 49 2.83 10.26 -3.75
C HIS A 49 3.84 9.14 -3.65
N ILE A 50 3.90 8.26 -4.64
CA ILE A 50 4.83 7.15 -4.53
C ILE A 50 6.15 7.49 -5.22
N THR A 51 7.24 7.04 -4.63
CA THR A 51 8.56 7.28 -5.16
C THR A 51 9.20 5.99 -5.62
N TYR A 52 8.42 4.93 -5.79
CA TYR A 52 8.90 3.64 -6.20
C TYR A 52 7.91 3.06 -7.18
N ASP A 53 8.29 2.05 -7.91
CA ASP A 53 7.39 1.36 -8.81
C ASP A 53 6.59 0.39 -7.97
N GLU A 54 5.31 0.23 -8.24
CA GLU A 54 4.47 -0.64 -7.45
C GLU A 54 3.55 -1.49 -8.29
N VAL A 55 3.40 -2.75 -7.89
CA VAL A 55 2.45 -3.65 -8.49
C VAL A 55 1.52 -4.08 -7.36
N ILE A 56 0.23 -4.06 -7.61
CA ILE A 56 -0.76 -4.45 -6.63
C ILE A 56 -1.63 -5.54 -7.21
N TYR A 57 -1.79 -6.63 -6.49
CA TYR A 57 -2.63 -7.76 -6.93
C TYR A 57 -3.76 -7.87 -5.92
N ILE A 58 -5.01 -7.78 -6.39
CA ILE A 58 -6.16 -7.80 -5.51
C ILE A 58 -6.51 -9.24 -5.16
N LEU A 59 -6.57 -9.52 -3.86
CA LEU A 59 -6.89 -10.84 -3.39
C LEU A 59 -8.38 -10.97 -3.08
N GLU A 60 -8.94 -9.97 -2.43
CA GLU A 60 -10.36 -9.98 -2.08
C GLU A 60 -10.89 -8.56 -2.08
N GLY A 61 -12.12 -8.38 -2.44
CA GLY A 61 -12.77 -7.07 -2.36
C GLY A 61 -12.58 -6.22 -3.59
N GLN A 62 -12.93 -4.96 -3.50
CA GLN A 62 -12.83 -4.04 -4.62
C GLN A 62 -11.97 -2.85 -4.23
N PHE A 63 -11.10 -2.45 -5.10
CA PHE A 63 -10.15 -1.38 -4.82
C PHE A 63 -10.19 -0.38 -5.95
N THR A 64 -10.14 0.88 -5.64
CA THR A 64 -10.09 1.91 -6.67
C THR A 64 -8.79 2.69 -6.53
N LEU A 65 -8.07 2.82 -7.62
CA LEU A 65 -6.87 3.62 -7.66
C LEU A 65 -7.20 4.84 -8.53
N GLN A 66 -7.09 6.01 -7.99
CA GLN A 66 -7.37 7.21 -8.76
C GLN A 66 -6.07 7.93 -9.09
N VAL A 67 -5.89 8.29 -10.34
CA VAL A 67 -4.72 9.01 -10.79
C VAL A 67 -5.26 10.18 -11.61
N GLY A 68 -5.21 11.36 -11.04
CA GLY A 68 -5.81 12.52 -11.70
C GLY A 68 -7.30 12.31 -11.85
N ASP A 69 -7.79 12.38 -13.08
CA ASP A 69 -9.19 12.18 -13.32
C ASP A 69 -9.54 10.75 -13.59
N LYS A 70 -8.58 9.85 -13.69
CA LYS A 70 -8.87 8.49 -14.03
C LYS A 70 -9.02 7.64 -12.82
N LYS A 71 -9.95 6.69 -12.86
CA LYS A 71 -10.13 5.76 -11.79
C LYS A 71 -10.01 4.37 -12.36
N PHE A 72 -9.21 3.53 -11.71
CA PHE A 72 -9.03 2.16 -12.11
C PHE A 72 -9.66 1.31 -11.02
N GLU A 73 -10.76 0.62 -11.38
CA GLU A 73 -11.46 -0.17 -10.41
C GLU A 73 -11.05 -1.62 -10.57
N ALA A 74 -10.54 -2.22 -9.55
CA ALA A 74 -9.96 -3.54 -9.62
C ALA A 74 -10.60 -4.48 -8.62
N GLY A 75 -10.82 -5.69 -9.03
CA GLY A 75 -11.38 -6.73 -8.18
C GLY A 75 -10.45 -7.91 -8.09
N PRO A 76 -10.87 -8.99 -7.43
CA PRO A 76 -9.99 -10.11 -7.20
C PRO A 76 -9.39 -10.66 -8.49
N GLY A 77 -8.09 -10.86 -8.48
CA GLY A 77 -7.37 -11.34 -9.64
C GLY A 77 -6.81 -10.26 -10.54
N ASP A 78 -7.22 -9.03 -10.34
CA ASP A 78 -6.72 -7.96 -11.18
C ASP A 78 -5.39 -7.43 -10.66
N VAL A 79 -4.58 -6.89 -11.55
CA VAL A 79 -3.26 -6.37 -11.21
C VAL A 79 -3.21 -4.88 -11.59
N LEU A 80 -2.74 -4.04 -10.68
CA LEU A 80 -2.57 -2.64 -10.96
C LEU A 80 -1.08 -2.34 -11.04
N TRP A 81 -0.72 -1.48 -11.97
CA TRP A 81 0.66 -1.04 -12.12
C TRP A 81 0.71 0.45 -11.81
N VAL A 82 1.59 0.86 -10.92
CA VAL A 82 1.73 2.28 -10.58
C VAL A 82 3.19 2.66 -10.70
N PRO A 83 3.54 3.50 -11.66
CA PRO A 83 4.94 3.88 -11.82
C PRO A 83 5.36 4.88 -10.78
N ARG A 84 6.65 4.95 -10.50
CA ARG A 84 7.16 5.89 -9.52
C ARG A 84 6.85 7.33 -9.89
N ASN A 85 6.85 8.17 -8.91
CA ASN A 85 6.62 9.60 -9.09
C ASN A 85 5.19 9.89 -9.57
N THR A 86 4.24 9.14 -9.07
CA THR A 86 2.84 9.32 -9.43
C THR A 86 2.07 9.73 -8.18
N ASP A 87 1.17 10.71 -8.34
CA ASP A 87 0.27 11.10 -7.27
C ASP A 87 -0.98 10.27 -7.43
N ILE A 88 -1.39 9.59 -6.40
CA ILE A 88 -2.51 8.68 -6.48
C ILE A 88 -3.40 8.83 -5.28
N VAL A 89 -4.59 8.26 -5.34
CA VAL A 89 -5.46 8.13 -4.19
C VAL A 89 -5.89 6.68 -4.16
N TYR A 90 -5.64 6.00 -3.02
CA TYR A 90 -6.09 4.64 -2.85
C TYR A 90 -7.47 4.75 -2.21
N ILE A 91 -8.47 4.13 -2.79
CA ILE A 91 -9.83 4.22 -2.29
C ILE A 91 -10.40 2.84 -2.04
N ALA A 92 -10.95 2.62 -0.87
CA ALA A 92 -11.62 1.38 -0.56
C ALA A 92 -12.91 1.72 0.16
N GLN A 93 -14.05 1.41 -0.45
CA GLN A 93 -15.32 1.68 0.21
C GLN A 93 -15.61 0.56 1.17
N GLU A 94 -15.32 -0.66 0.78
CA GLU A 94 -15.49 -1.82 1.64
C GLU A 94 -14.13 -2.46 1.79
N ARG A 95 -14.01 -3.50 2.55
CA ARG A 95 -12.72 -4.10 2.82
C ARG A 95 -12.12 -4.72 1.57
N VAL A 96 -10.88 -4.43 1.31
CA VAL A 96 -10.13 -5.01 0.22
C VAL A 96 -8.83 -5.53 0.80
N THR A 97 -8.39 -6.69 0.34
CA THR A 97 -7.12 -7.28 0.73
C THR A 97 -6.29 -7.42 -0.54
N PHE A 98 -5.06 -6.97 -0.50
CA PHE A 98 -4.22 -7.03 -1.67
C PHE A 98 -2.77 -7.33 -1.31
N PHE A 99 -2.04 -7.84 -2.30
CA PHE A 99 -0.62 -8.07 -2.19
C PHE A 99 0.05 -6.94 -2.96
N TYR A 100 1.10 -6.36 -2.43
CA TYR A 100 1.82 -5.34 -3.17
C TYR A 100 3.30 -5.67 -3.24
N SER A 101 3.95 -5.20 -4.27
CA SER A 101 5.38 -5.34 -4.41
C SER A 101 5.92 -4.00 -4.92
N VAL A 102 7.00 -3.53 -4.34
CA VAL A 102 7.56 -2.23 -4.68
C VAL A 102 9.06 -2.34 -4.93
N LEU A 103 9.57 -1.47 -5.79
CA LEU A 103 10.98 -1.45 -6.10
C LEU A 103 11.39 -0.02 -6.44
N PRO A 104 12.35 0.53 -5.74
CA PRO A 104 13.06 -0.05 -4.61
C PRO A 104 12.25 0.09 -3.34
N ALA A 105 12.50 -0.77 -2.38
CA ALA A 105 11.80 -0.69 -1.13
C ALA A 105 12.21 0.53 -0.34
N GLY A 106 13.23 1.18 -0.74
CA GLY A 106 13.64 2.39 -0.09
C GLY A 106 14.43 2.09 1.14
N ASN A 107 14.37 2.99 2.08
CA ASN A 107 15.12 2.81 3.26
C ASN A 107 14.29 2.15 4.29
N ALA A 108 13.70 1.14 3.89
CA ALA A 108 12.94 0.35 4.76
C ALA A 108 12.11 1.03 5.76
N PRO A 109 12.60 1.25 6.89
CA PRO A 109 11.77 1.81 7.90
C PRO A 109 11.03 2.97 7.39
N SER A 110 11.67 3.77 6.66
CA SER A 110 11.01 4.94 6.24
C SER A 110 9.95 4.59 5.30
N THR A 111 10.10 3.56 4.55
CA THR A 111 9.11 3.25 3.59
C THR A 111 7.92 2.80 4.36
N SER A 112 8.10 2.15 5.42
CA SER A 112 6.99 1.69 6.13
C SER A 112 6.36 2.82 6.76
N LYS A 113 7.02 3.81 7.12
CA LYS A 113 6.41 4.85 7.69
C LYS A 113 5.55 5.52 6.85
N ARG A 114 5.70 5.43 5.62
CA ARG A 114 4.90 6.11 4.76
C ARG A 114 3.53 5.83 5.08
N ILE A 115 3.22 4.76 5.63
CA ILE A 115 1.90 4.43 5.87
C ILE A 115 1.44 5.34 6.88
N ASP A 116 2.24 5.78 7.70
CA ASP A 116 1.79 6.65 8.66
C ASP A 116 1.77 7.91 8.11
N PHE A 117 2.28 8.06 7.15
CA PHE A 117 2.52 9.18 6.56
C PHE A 117 1.36 9.81 6.31
N THR A 118 0.43 9.14 6.28
CA THR A 118 -0.68 9.79 5.90
C THR A 118 -0.75 10.90 6.79
N LYS A 119 -0.18 10.95 7.84
CA LYS A 119 -0.25 12.03 8.55
C LYS A 119 0.65 13.01 8.12
N GLU A 120 1.72 12.93 8.11
CA GLU A 120 2.57 13.97 7.72
C GLU A 120 2.71 14.02 6.37
N TYR A 121 2.61 13.01 5.74
CA TYR A 121 2.87 13.00 4.46
C TYR A 121 1.76 13.34 3.87
N GLY A 122 0.91 12.74 4.34
CA GLY A 122 -0.18 12.97 3.75
C GLY A 122 -0.28 14.34 3.70
N GLU A 123 0.26 14.95 4.49
CA GLU A 123 0.16 16.21 4.46
C GLU A 123 0.52 16.80 3.30
N SER A 124 1.34 16.36 2.73
CA SER A 124 1.77 17.05 1.64
C SER A 124 0.68 16.92 0.75
N ILE A 125 0.02 15.88 0.60
CA ILE A 125 -0.87 15.79 -0.33
C ILE A 125 -2.05 15.94 0.18
N ASN A 126 -2.18 15.74 1.15
CA ASN A 126 -3.28 15.88 1.58
C ASN A 126 -3.35 16.15 2.82
N GLU A 127 -2.79 16.73 3.27
CA GLU A 127 -2.82 17.07 4.43
C GLU A 127 -4.15 17.19 4.76
N GLU A 128 -4.92 17.67 4.05
CA GLU A 128 -6.16 17.84 4.34
C GLU A 128 -6.72 16.54 4.48
N THR A 129 -6.33 15.66 3.87
CA THR A 129 -6.89 14.49 3.86
C THR A 129 -6.46 13.79 4.96
N ARG A 130 -5.39 13.89 5.37
CA ARG A 130 -4.90 13.23 6.31
C ARG A 130 -5.45 13.63 7.46
N ASN A 131 -5.81 14.49 7.46
CA ASN A 131 -6.29 14.98 8.55
C ASN A 131 -7.57 14.69 8.46
N LYS A 132 -7.91 14.35 7.63
CA LYS A 132 -9.00 14.04 7.50
C LYS A 132 -9.05 12.82 7.48
N ASN A 133 -8.50 12.24 7.44
CA ASN A 133 -8.38 11.25 7.47
C ASN A 133 -7.79 10.98 8.15
N LYS A 134 -7.54 11.67 8.32
CA LYS A 134 -7.09 11.74 8.78
C LYS A 134 -7.28 11.74 8.99
#